data_3bd00e716b4e80bdc1d5b44ce43c2ca7
#
_entry.id   3bd00e716b4e80bdc1d5b44ce43c2ca7
#
_cell.length_a   1.000
_cell.length_b   1.000
_cell.length_c   1.000
_cell.angle_alpha   90.00
_cell.angle_beta   90.00
_cell.angle_gamma   90.00
#
_symmetry.space_group_name_H-M   'P 1'
#
loop_
_entity.id
_entity.type
_entity.pdbx_description
1 polymer ?
#
loop_
_entity_poly.entity_id
_entity_poly.type
_entity_poly.pdbx_seq_one_letter_code
_entity_poly.pdbx_strand_id
1 'polypeptide(L)'
;MRVFMITLTLASVTLAGALLPSKLHAVSHALEISLESCNHAKAFAKLVLEKRSFAVPLSFYETINFISPAAMEIVFEAYEVDLGTSVSEQQDAALKFSEEWFQQCIEISCSGFWADLETSLEKISKD
;
A
#
# COMPACT_ATOMS: atom_id res chain seq x y z
N MET A 1 39.97 -6.11 -41.72
CA MET A 1 39.66 -7.53 -41.69
C MET A 1 39.50 -7.99 -40.24
N ARG A 2 38.36 -7.71 -39.65
CA ARG A 2 37.87 -8.28 -38.38
C ARG A 2 36.68 -7.45 -37.91
N VAL A 3 35.58 -7.55 -38.64
CA VAL A 3 34.26 -7.05 -38.23
C VAL A 3 33.29 -8.19 -38.47
N PHE A 4 33.35 -9.18 -37.63
CA PHE A 4 32.35 -10.23 -37.59
C PHE A 4 32.34 -10.81 -36.18
N MET A 5 31.63 -10.18 -35.25
CA MET A 5 31.13 -10.84 -34.05
C MET A 5 30.37 -9.85 -33.13
N ILE A 6 29.32 -9.21 -33.60
CA ILE A 6 28.44 -8.47 -32.69
C ILE A 6 26.96 -8.56 -33.13
N THR A 7 26.52 -9.63 -33.72
CA THR A 7 25.13 -9.74 -34.15
C THR A 7 24.36 -10.93 -33.58
N LEU A 8 24.88 -11.62 -32.59
CA LEU A 8 24.20 -12.83 -32.09
C LEU A 8 23.62 -12.72 -30.67
N THR A 9 23.70 -11.56 -30.01
CA THR A 9 23.22 -11.44 -28.63
C THR A 9 21.91 -10.66 -28.48
N LEU A 10 21.34 -10.12 -29.53
CA LEU A 10 20.09 -9.35 -29.49
C LEU A 10 18.83 -10.17 -29.75
N ALA A 11 18.94 -11.38 -30.25
CA ALA A 11 17.77 -12.21 -30.56
C ALA A 11 17.20 -12.97 -29.36
N SER A 12 17.96 -13.14 -28.30
CA SER A 12 17.51 -13.90 -27.13
C SER A 12 16.72 -13.07 -26.09
N VAL A 13 16.80 -11.75 -26.16
CA VAL A 13 16.08 -10.87 -25.20
C VAL A 13 14.63 -10.63 -25.62
N THR A 14 14.33 -10.70 -26.90
CA THR A 14 12.97 -10.50 -27.41
C THR A 14 12.04 -11.70 -27.21
N LEU A 15 12.55 -12.90 -27.05
CA LEU A 15 11.74 -14.09 -26.82
C LEU A 15 11.27 -14.23 -25.36
N ALA A 16 12.01 -13.72 -24.38
CA ALA A 16 11.62 -13.73 -22.97
C ALA A 16 10.50 -12.73 -22.66
N GLY A 17 10.39 -11.62 -23.39
CA GLY A 17 9.33 -10.63 -23.23
C GLY A 17 7.98 -11.08 -23.82
N ALA A 18 7.97 -11.96 -24.82
CA ALA A 18 6.74 -12.45 -25.46
C ALA A 18 6.02 -13.54 -24.66
N LEU A 19 6.68 -14.17 -23.69
CA LEU A 19 6.12 -15.25 -22.86
C LEU A 19 5.44 -14.77 -21.56
N LEU A 20 5.40 -13.46 -21.28
CA LEU A 20 4.97 -12.90 -20.00
C LEU A 20 3.75 -11.95 -20.02
N PRO A 21 2.91 -11.81 -21.08
CA PRO A 21 1.79 -10.86 -21.05
C PRO A 21 0.75 -11.19 -19.98
N SER A 22 0.53 -12.46 -19.66
CA SER A 22 -0.44 -12.86 -18.63
C SER A 22 0.05 -12.59 -17.20
N LYS A 23 1.35 -12.70 -16.95
CA LYS A 23 1.95 -12.35 -15.65
C LYS A 23 2.00 -10.84 -15.43
N LEU A 24 2.26 -10.04 -16.47
CA LEU A 24 2.21 -8.58 -16.42
C LEU A 24 0.81 -8.06 -16.15
N HIS A 25 -0.23 -8.66 -16.69
CA HIS A 25 -1.63 -8.31 -16.40
C HIS A 25 -2.01 -8.62 -14.95
N ALA A 26 -1.62 -9.77 -14.41
CA ALA A 26 -1.87 -10.13 -13.02
C ALA A 26 -1.13 -9.20 -12.05
N VAL A 27 0.10 -8.81 -12.36
CA VAL A 27 0.91 -7.84 -11.60
C VAL A 27 0.26 -6.47 -11.62
N SER A 28 -0.18 -6.00 -12.77
CA SER A 28 -0.86 -4.71 -12.93
C SER A 28 -2.16 -4.65 -12.12
N HIS A 29 -2.97 -5.71 -12.16
CA HIS A 29 -4.22 -5.80 -11.41
C HIS A 29 -3.99 -5.85 -9.89
N ALA A 30 -3.02 -6.62 -9.42
CA ALA A 30 -2.66 -6.67 -8.00
C ALA A 30 -2.10 -5.33 -7.51
N LEU A 31 -1.36 -4.58 -8.34
CA LEU A 31 -0.90 -3.23 -8.03
C LEU A 31 -2.08 -2.25 -7.90
N GLU A 32 -3.06 -2.32 -8.78
CA GLU A 32 -4.30 -1.52 -8.69
C GLU A 32 -5.05 -1.79 -7.39
N ILE A 33 -5.22 -3.05 -7.00
CA ILE A 33 -5.85 -3.43 -5.73
C ILE A 33 -5.06 -2.88 -4.54
N SER A 34 -3.73 -2.95 -4.58
CA SER A 34 -2.86 -2.42 -3.53
C SER A 34 -2.98 -0.90 -3.41
N LEU A 35 -3.02 -0.17 -4.52
CA LEU A 35 -3.22 1.27 -4.55
C LEU A 35 -4.57 1.67 -3.99
N GLU A 36 -5.63 0.96 -4.35
CA GLU A 36 -6.98 1.18 -3.81
C GLU A 36 -7.01 0.94 -2.30
N SER A 37 -6.41 -0.14 -1.82
CA SER A 37 -6.29 -0.45 -0.40
C SER A 37 -5.50 0.62 0.36
N CYS A 38 -4.43 1.14 -0.23
CA CYS A 38 -3.64 2.21 0.36
C CYS A 38 -4.40 3.55 0.38
N ASN A 39 -5.23 3.84 -0.61
CA ASN A 39 -6.14 4.99 -0.59
C ASN A 39 -7.18 4.87 0.52
N HIS A 40 -7.70 3.68 0.78
CA HIS A 40 -8.60 3.43 1.92
C HIS A 40 -7.88 3.63 3.26
N ALA A 41 -6.66 3.14 3.39
CA ALA A 41 -5.83 3.35 4.58
C ALA A 41 -5.56 4.84 4.83
N LYS A 42 -5.25 5.59 3.77
CA LYS A 42 -5.08 7.04 3.81
C LYS A 42 -6.34 7.76 4.31
N ALA A 43 -7.50 7.43 3.74
CA ALA A 43 -8.77 8.01 4.13
C ALA A 43 -9.13 7.70 5.59
N PHE A 44 -8.87 6.47 6.01
CA PHE A 44 -9.09 6.04 7.39
C PHE A 44 -8.15 6.76 8.37
N ALA A 45 -6.88 6.89 8.06
CA ALA A 45 -5.90 7.62 8.86
C ALA A 45 -6.31 9.07 9.08
N LYS A 46 -6.73 9.75 8.01
CA LYS A 46 -7.25 11.11 8.07
C LYS A 46 -8.48 11.21 8.97
N LEU A 47 -9.44 10.29 8.78
CA LEU A 47 -10.69 10.27 9.56
C LEU A 47 -10.41 10.08 11.06
N VAL A 48 -9.53 9.17 11.43
CA VAL A 48 -9.18 8.91 12.84
C VAL A 48 -8.59 10.16 13.48
N LEU A 49 -7.68 10.84 12.80
CA LEU A 49 -7.08 12.06 13.34
C LEU A 49 -8.07 13.21 13.44
N GLU A 50 -8.95 13.37 12.48
CA GLU A 50 -10.05 14.33 12.54
C GLU A 50 -11.00 14.03 13.70
N LYS A 51 -11.36 12.77 13.92
CA LYS A 51 -12.21 12.36 15.07
C LYS A 51 -11.51 12.62 16.40
N ARG A 52 -10.21 12.39 16.47
CA ARG A 52 -9.43 12.73 17.66
C ARG A 52 -9.48 14.22 17.98
N SER A 53 -9.47 15.09 16.97
CA SER A 53 -9.61 16.54 17.15
C SER A 53 -10.96 16.94 17.74
N PHE A 54 -11.98 16.09 17.58
CA PHE A 54 -13.30 16.22 18.22
C PHE A 54 -13.42 15.47 19.56
N ALA A 55 -12.28 15.14 20.18
CA ALA A 55 -12.20 14.47 21.48
C ALA A 55 -12.81 13.05 21.53
N VAL A 56 -12.88 12.35 20.42
CA VAL A 56 -13.22 10.93 20.41
C VAL A 56 -12.09 10.14 21.08
N PRO A 57 -12.35 9.37 22.16
CA PRO A 57 -11.30 8.68 22.89
C PRO A 57 -10.84 7.41 22.17
N LEU A 58 -9.58 7.00 22.42
CA LEU A 58 -9.02 5.75 21.90
C LEU A 58 -9.91 4.54 22.23
N SER A 59 -10.48 4.50 23.42
CA SER A 59 -11.37 3.42 23.86
C SER A 59 -12.58 3.20 22.94
N PHE A 60 -13.00 4.20 22.20
CA PHE A 60 -14.07 4.05 21.19
C PHE A 60 -13.70 2.99 20.15
N TYR A 61 -12.48 3.03 19.65
CA TYR A 61 -12.02 2.07 18.62
C TYR A 61 -11.81 0.67 19.19
N GLU A 62 -11.42 0.57 20.45
CA GLU A 62 -11.23 -0.72 21.14
C GLU A 62 -12.56 -1.50 21.31
N THR A 63 -13.69 -0.80 21.29
CA THR A 63 -15.02 -1.42 21.40
C THR A 63 -15.59 -1.89 20.06
N ILE A 64 -14.96 -1.53 18.95
CA ILE A 64 -15.42 -1.91 17.62
C ILE A 64 -14.91 -3.32 17.27
N ASN A 65 -15.81 -4.30 17.25
CA ASN A 65 -15.49 -5.71 17.04
C ASN A 65 -14.99 -6.07 15.63
N PHE A 66 -15.09 -5.12 14.67
CA PHE A 66 -14.77 -5.38 13.25
C PHE A 66 -13.52 -4.64 12.76
N ILE A 67 -12.79 -3.99 13.65
CA ILE A 67 -11.53 -3.35 13.28
C ILE A 67 -10.45 -4.40 13.05
N SER A 68 -9.82 -4.35 11.88
CA SER A 68 -8.67 -5.20 11.57
C SER A 68 -7.44 -4.79 12.40
N PRO A 69 -6.48 -5.71 12.64
CA PRO A 69 -5.22 -5.36 13.31
C PRO A 69 -4.47 -4.21 12.64
N ALA A 70 -4.46 -4.15 11.30
CA ALA A 70 -3.83 -3.08 10.55
C ALA A 70 -4.53 -1.72 10.79
N ALA A 71 -5.85 -1.70 10.84
CA ALA A 71 -6.60 -0.49 11.15
C ALA A 71 -6.35 -0.02 12.59
N MET A 72 -6.22 -0.94 13.55
CA MET A 72 -5.88 -0.60 14.94
C MET A 72 -4.47 0.00 15.06
N GLU A 73 -3.53 -0.44 14.25
CA GLU A 73 -2.19 0.16 14.21
C GLU A 73 -2.26 1.63 13.78
N ILE A 74 -3.05 1.95 12.77
CA ILE A 74 -3.32 3.34 12.36
C ILE A 74 -3.91 4.14 13.52
N VAL A 75 -4.87 3.56 14.22
CA VAL A 75 -5.53 4.22 15.38
C VAL A 75 -4.50 4.51 16.47
N PHE A 76 -3.68 3.55 16.88
CA PHE A 76 -2.67 3.76 17.92
C PHE A 76 -1.67 4.85 17.53
N GLU A 77 -1.17 4.84 16.31
CA GLU A 77 -0.26 5.89 15.83
C GLU A 77 -0.93 7.26 15.78
N ALA A 78 -2.20 7.34 15.38
CA ALA A 78 -2.96 8.59 15.34
C ALA A 78 -3.07 9.24 16.72
N TYR A 79 -3.12 8.47 17.79
CA TYR A 79 -3.19 9.01 19.16
C TYR A 79 -1.83 9.42 19.72
N GLU A 80 -0.75 9.10 19.04
CA GLU A 80 0.61 9.55 19.37
C GLU A 80 1.01 10.84 18.63
N VAL A 81 0.29 11.22 17.59
CA VAL A 81 0.57 12.42 16.79
C VAL A 81 0.30 13.68 17.61
N ASP A 82 1.20 14.66 17.53
CA ASP A 82 0.96 16.00 18.05
C ASP A 82 0.00 16.76 17.14
N LEU A 83 -1.20 17.07 17.65
CA LEU A 83 -2.23 17.77 16.88
C LEU A 83 -2.03 19.29 16.81
N GLY A 84 -1.16 19.85 17.64
CA GLY A 84 -1.12 21.30 17.80
C GLY A 84 -2.37 21.85 18.49
N THR A 85 -2.51 23.17 18.52
CA THR A 85 -3.55 23.88 19.27
C THR A 85 -4.57 24.60 18.39
N SER A 86 -4.24 24.89 17.14
CA SER A 86 -5.14 25.56 16.20
C SER A 86 -5.85 24.56 15.26
N VAL A 87 -7.00 24.96 14.73
CA VAL A 87 -7.73 24.17 13.72
C VAL A 87 -6.83 23.93 12.48
N SER A 88 -6.07 24.94 12.05
CA SER A 88 -5.17 24.83 10.91
C SER A 88 -4.06 23.80 11.16
N GLU A 89 -3.44 23.82 12.35
CA GLU A 89 -2.41 22.84 12.74
C GLU A 89 -2.98 21.41 12.78
N GLN A 90 -4.19 21.26 13.29
CA GLN A 90 -4.87 19.96 13.35
C GLN A 90 -5.19 19.41 11.95
N GLN A 91 -5.64 20.27 11.04
CA GLN A 91 -5.89 19.89 9.65
C GLN A 91 -4.59 19.49 8.93
N ASP A 92 -3.52 20.26 9.11
CA ASP A 92 -2.22 19.96 8.54
C ASP A 92 -1.65 18.65 9.09
N ALA A 93 -1.81 18.40 10.39
CA ALA A 93 -1.41 17.14 11.02
C ALA A 93 -2.19 15.95 10.44
N ALA A 94 -3.49 16.09 10.21
CA ALA A 94 -4.32 15.04 9.60
C ALA A 94 -3.89 14.73 8.16
N LEU A 95 -3.61 15.75 7.36
CA LEU A 95 -3.13 15.57 5.99
C LEU A 95 -1.75 14.90 5.96
N LYS A 96 -0.82 15.38 6.76
CA LYS A 96 0.53 14.82 6.84
C LYS A 96 0.49 13.36 7.28
N PHE A 97 -0.23 13.04 8.34
CA PHE A 97 -0.38 11.69 8.85
C PHE A 97 -0.99 10.74 7.81
N SER A 98 -2.02 11.20 7.09
CA SER A 98 -2.65 10.41 6.03
C SER A 98 -1.70 10.13 4.86
N GLU A 99 -0.89 11.11 4.45
CA GLU A 99 0.12 10.94 3.41
C GLU A 99 1.24 9.99 3.83
N GLU A 100 1.71 10.09 5.07
CA GLU A 100 2.72 9.19 5.61
C GLU A 100 2.23 7.74 5.60
N TRP A 101 1.00 7.49 6.00
CA TRP A 101 0.40 6.15 5.95
C TRP A 101 0.21 5.65 4.52
N PHE A 102 -0.20 6.52 3.61
CA PHE A 102 -0.29 6.18 2.20
C PHE A 102 1.06 5.74 1.64
N GLN A 103 2.12 6.52 1.89
CA GLN A 103 3.48 6.20 1.43
C GLN A 103 3.99 4.90 2.05
N GLN A 104 3.83 4.70 3.35
CA GLN A 104 4.21 3.45 4.01
C GLN A 104 3.45 2.24 3.44
N CYS A 105 2.16 2.38 3.20
CA CYS A 105 1.33 1.34 2.60
C CYS A 105 1.82 0.96 1.21
N ILE A 106 2.15 1.94 0.36
CA ILE A 106 2.71 1.72 -0.98
C ILE A 106 4.05 0.99 -0.89
N GLU A 107 4.95 1.42 -0.01
CA GLU A 107 6.26 0.80 0.17
C GLU A 107 6.15 -0.65 0.64
N ILE A 108 5.30 -0.94 1.62
CA ILE A 108 5.05 -2.29 2.12
C ILE A 108 4.40 -3.15 1.02
N SER A 109 3.43 -2.62 0.30
CA SER A 109 2.77 -3.32 -0.79
C SER A 109 3.73 -3.64 -1.93
N CYS A 110 4.65 -2.74 -2.26
CA CYS A 110 5.67 -2.98 -3.27
C CYS A 110 6.72 -4.00 -2.81
N SER A 111 7.13 -3.98 -1.54
CA SER A 111 8.13 -4.91 -1.00
C SER A 111 7.57 -6.31 -0.75
N GLY A 112 6.33 -6.42 -0.27
CA GLY A 112 5.62 -7.68 -0.05
C GLY A 112 4.84 -8.19 -1.25
N PHE A 113 4.76 -7.41 -2.30
CA PHE A 113 3.91 -7.64 -3.47
C PHE A 113 4.12 -9.01 -4.12
N TRP A 114 5.36 -9.41 -4.35
CA TRP A 114 5.69 -10.68 -4.96
C TRP A 114 5.37 -11.87 -4.07
N ALA A 115 5.63 -11.76 -2.77
CA ALA A 115 5.33 -12.80 -1.80
C ALA A 115 3.80 -12.99 -1.64
N ASP A 116 3.04 -11.90 -1.58
CA ASP A 116 1.59 -11.94 -1.47
C ASP A 116 0.94 -12.47 -2.75
N LEU A 117 1.49 -12.14 -3.90
CA LEU A 117 1.03 -12.64 -5.20
C LEU A 117 1.24 -14.16 -5.29
N GLU A 118 2.40 -14.67 -4.92
CA GLU A 118 2.69 -16.11 -4.90
C GLU A 118 1.73 -16.86 -3.97
N THR A 119 1.52 -16.36 -2.77
CA THR A 119 0.59 -16.94 -1.80
C THR A 119 -0.85 -16.95 -2.30
N SER A 120 -1.28 -15.87 -2.96
CA SER A 120 -2.62 -15.76 -3.52
C SER A 120 -2.82 -16.70 -4.70
N LEU A 121 -1.81 -16.84 -5.55
CA LEU A 121 -1.84 -17.77 -6.68
C LEU A 121 -1.85 -19.23 -6.23
N GLU A 122 -1.13 -19.58 -5.16
CA GLU A 122 -1.20 -20.92 -4.57
C GLU A 122 -2.59 -21.26 -4.02
N LYS A 123 -3.27 -20.31 -3.39
CA LYS A 123 -4.64 -20.50 -2.91
C LYS A 123 -5.63 -20.74 -4.05
N ILE A 124 -5.52 -19.98 -5.12
CA ILE A 124 -6.39 -20.10 -6.29
C ILE A 124 -6.15 -21.43 -7.00
N SER A 125 -4.92 -21.93 -7.04
CA SER A 125 -4.59 -23.20 -7.71
C SER A 125 -5.03 -24.45 -6.91
N LYS A 126 -5.35 -24.33 -5.62
CA LYS A 126 -5.82 -25.42 -4.77
C LYS A 126 -7.35 -25.55 -4.71
N ASP A 127 -8.07 -24.54 -5.12
CA ASP A 127 -9.52 -24.53 -5.24
C ASP A 127 -9.95 -24.87 -6.66
#